data_45ac55366b583f3bcc2c9fcf767ec0cf
#
_entry.id   45ac55366b583f3bcc2c9fcf767ec0cf
#
_cell.length_a   1.000
_cell.length_b   1.000
_cell.length_c   1.000
_cell.angle_alpha   90.00
_cell.angle_beta   90.00
_cell.angle_gamma   90.00
#
_symmetry.space_group_name_H-M   'P 1'
#
loop_
_entity.id
_entity.type
_entity.pdbx_description
1 polymer ?
#
loop_
_entity_poly.entity_id
_entity_poly.type
_entity_poly.pdbx_seq_one_letter_code
_entity_poly.pdbx_strand_id
1 'polypeptide(L)'
;DASFDLTMSIFGAMFAPRPFDVAREMVRVTRPGGRVVMGNWIPNDPSFISQLLRVSSAFSPPPPEGFISPMLWGVEDHIVERFGKAGVERASISTTRETFRFARADRTPADFIEAFRRFYGPTMNAFEAAEKNGRQDDLYRELVALAEEHNEAKDGGVSIPATFLKVTVCL
;
A
#
# COMPACT_ATOMS: atom_id res chain seq x y z
N ASP A 1 6.30 24.50 9.89
CA ASP A 1 7.58 24.11 9.28
C ASP A 1 8.51 23.55 10.34
N ALA A 2 9.28 22.51 10.00
CA ALA A 2 10.35 21.95 10.83
C ALA A 2 9.94 21.67 12.31
N SER A 3 8.77 21.06 12.51
CA SER A 3 8.16 20.93 13.84
C SER A 3 8.24 19.51 14.43
N PHE A 4 8.51 18.52 13.61
CA PHE A 4 8.46 17.12 14.02
C PHE A 4 9.82 16.43 13.89
N ASP A 5 10.18 15.63 14.90
CA ASP A 5 11.36 14.74 14.87
C ASP A 5 11.18 13.57 13.92
N LEU A 6 9.93 13.11 13.81
CA LEU A 6 9.52 11.97 12.99
C LEU A 6 8.20 12.29 12.29
N THR A 7 8.23 12.22 10.97
CA THR A 7 7.02 12.19 10.14
C THR A 7 6.85 10.77 9.62
N MET A 8 5.67 10.19 9.82
CA MET A 8 5.44 8.79 9.48
C MET A 8 4.17 8.62 8.65
N SER A 9 4.24 7.77 7.64
CA SER A 9 3.07 7.31 6.89
C SER A 9 3.19 5.84 6.52
N ILE A 10 2.34 5.01 7.11
CA ILE A 10 2.27 3.59 6.81
C ILE A 10 1.02 3.33 5.97
N PHE A 11 1.26 3.03 4.68
CA PHE A 11 0.25 2.75 3.65
C PHE A 11 -0.81 3.84 3.41
N GLY A 12 -0.62 5.05 3.92
CA GLY A 12 -1.58 6.15 3.80
C GLY A 12 -1.21 7.14 2.69
N ALA A 13 -0.07 7.82 2.80
CA ALA A 13 0.34 8.90 1.91
C ALA A 13 0.50 8.45 0.44
N MET A 14 0.73 7.15 0.20
CA MET A 14 0.80 6.61 -1.15
C MET A 14 -0.48 6.83 -1.97
N PHE A 15 -1.63 6.96 -1.33
CA PHE A 15 -2.92 7.19 -2.02
C PHE A 15 -3.23 8.65 -2.31
N ALA A 16 -2.39 9.59 -1.90
CA ALA A 16 -2.57 11.00 -2.22
C ALA A 16 -2.27 11.25 -3.71
N PRO A 17 -3.11 12.02 -4.43
CA PRO A 17 -3.03 12.14 -5.90
C PRO A 17 -1.82 12.94 -6.40
N ARG A 18 -1.16 13.70 -5.52
CA ARG A 18 0.00 14.55 -5.88
C ARG A 18 1.25 14.12 -5.11
N PRO A 19 1.95 13.06 -5.55
CA PRO A 19 3.03 12.44 -4.79
C PRO A 19 4.24 13.37 -4.54
N PHE A 20 4.53 14.30 -5.43
CA PHE A 20 5.60 15.28 -5.24
C PHE A 20 5.26 16.30 -4.15
N ASP A 21 3.99 16.69 -4.02
CA ASP A 21 3.53 17.57 -2.94
C ASP A 21 3.59 16.84 -1.59
N VAL A 22 3.26 15.54 -1.57
CA VAL A 22 3.41 14.69 -0.39
C VAL A 22 4.85 14.67 0.11
N ALA A 23 5.81 14.39 -0.78
CA ALA A 23 7.23 14.36 -0.42
C ALA A 23 7.69 15.73 0.12
N ARG A 24 7.32 16.81 -0.57
CA ARG A 24 7.66 18.19 -0.18
C ARG A 24 7.08 18.55 1.20
N GLU A 25 5.84 18.18 1.45
CA GLU A 25 5.16 18.47 2.72
C GLU A 25 5.76 17.66 3.88
N MET A 26 6.07 16.39 3.67
CA MET A 26 6.75 15.55 4.67
C MET A 26 8.13 16.14 5.03
N VAL A 27 8.89 16.59 4.05
CA VAL A 27 10.17 17.27 4.28
C VAL A 27 9.94 18.60 5.02
N ARG A 28 8.98 19.42 4.59
CA ARG A 28 8.69 20.73 5.19
C ARG A 28 8.38 20.66 6.68
N VAL A 29 7.59 19.66 7.10
CA VAL A 29 7.17 19.55 8.51
C VAL A 29 8.19 18.87 9.41
N THR A 30 9.12 18.09 8.82
CA THR A 30 10.18 17.42 9.57
C THR A 30 11.37 18.38 9.78
N ARG A 31 11.87 18.45 11.00
CA ARG A 31 13.00 19.34 11.32
C ARG A 31 14.34 18.81 10.79
N PRO A 32 15.35 19.66 10.62
CA PRO A 32 16.73 19.21 10.39
C PRO A 32 17.18 18.25 11.50
N GLY A 33 17.82 17.13 11.12
CA GLY A 33 18.17 16.03 12.02
C GLY A 33 17.01 15.09 12.35
N GLY A 34 15.80 15.39 11.87
CA GLY A 34 14.64 14.50 11.95
C GLY A 34 14.62 13.45 10.82
N ARG A 35 13.56 12.68 10.78
CA ARG A 35 13.41 11.65 9.74
C ARG A 35 11.96 11.47 9.26
N VAL A 36 11.82 11.10 8.00
CA VAL A 36 10.57 10.61 7.43
C VAL A 36 10.65 9.09 7.33
N VAL A 37 9.60 8.38 7.75
CA VAL A 37 9.49 6.92 7.59
C VAL A 37 8.19 6.59 6.87
N MET A 38 8.28 5.78 5.81
CA MET A 38 7.11 5.33 5.06
C MET A 38 7.09 3.82 4.90
N GLY A 39 5.91 3.23 4.91
CA GLY A 39 5.65 1.88 4.43
C GLY A 39 4.77 1.96 3.20
N ASN A 40 5.18 1.32 2.11
CA ASN A 40 4.48 1.37 0.82
C ASN A 40 4.41 -0.03 0.19
N TRP A 41 3.28 -0.38 -0.41
CA TRP A 41 3.13 -1.63 -1.13
C TRP A 41 3.99 -1.65 -2.39
N ILE A 42 4.63 -2.79 -2.68
CA ILE A 42 5.55 -2.96 -3.82
C ILE A 42 4.74 -3.44 -5.03
N PRO A 43 4.79 -2.78 -6.18
CA PRO A 43 4.08 -3.25 -7.38
C PRO A 43 4.65 -4.59 -7.87
N ASN A 44 3.76 -5.44 -8.39
CA ASN A 44 4.10 -6.76 -8.95
C ASN A 44 4.82 -7.72 -7.97
N ASP A 45 4.79 -7.43 -6.69
CA ASP A 45 5.31 -8.33 -5.66
C ASP A 45 4.42 -9.58 -5.55
N PRO A 46 5.00 -10.79 -5.34
CA PRO A 46 4.21 -12.00 -5.18
C PRO A 46 3.42 -12.07 -3.86
N SER A 47 3.66 -11.15 -2.91
CA SER A 47 2.94 -11.14 -1.63
C SER A 47 1.48 -10.71 -1.77
N PHE A 48 0.68 -11.11 -0.78
CA PHE A 48 -0.78 -11.00 -0.78
C PHE A 48 -1.32 -9.63 -1.20
N ILE A 49 -0.88 -8.52 -0.58
CA ILE A 49 -1.48 -7.19 -0.85
C ILE A 49 -1.25 -6.73 -2.28
N SER A 50 -0.07 -6.99 -2.84
CA SER A 50 0.22 -6.64 -4.24
C SER A 50 -0.68 -7.42 -5.20
N GLN A 51 -0.89 -8.72 -4.93
CA GLN A 51 -1.80 -9.55 -5.71
C GLN A 51 -3.26 -9.14 -5.53
N LEU A 52 -3.70 -8.84 -4.30
CA LEU A 52 -5.05 -8.32 -4.01
C LEU A 52 -5.33 -7.03 -4.80
N LEU A 53 -4.38 -6.09 -4.83
CA LEU A 53 -4.52 -4.85 -5.59
C LEU A 53 -4.56 -5.11 -7.10
N ARG A 54 -3.79 -6.08 -7.60
CA ARG A 54 -3.83 -6.49 -9.01
C ARG A 54 -5.18 -7.08 -9.40
N VAL A 55 -5.71 -8.00 -8.59
CA VAL A 55 -7.05 -8.58 -8.80
C VAL A 55 -8.11 -7.49 -8.74
N SER A 56 -8.09 -6.65 -7.70
CA SER A 56 -9.05 -5.54 -7.54
C SER A 56 -9.05 -4.59 -8.75
N SER A 57 -7.87 -4.29 -9.31
CA SER A 57 -7.75 -3.41 -10.47
C SER A 57 -8.36 -3.98 -11.75
N ALA A 58 -8.39 -5.31 -11.90
CA ALA A 58 -9.02 -5.98 -13.06
C ALA A 58 -10.55 -5.85 -13.08
N PHE A 59 -11.15 -5.53 -11.93
CA PHE A 59 -12.59 -5.28 -11.81
C PHE A 59 -12.96 -3.79 -11.81
N SER A 60 -11.97 -2.92 -11.80
CA SER A 60 -12.15 -1.47 -11.80
C SER A 60 -12.06 -0.90 -13.23
N PRO A 61 -12.69 0.25 -13.50
CA PRO A 61 -12.49 0.94 -14.77
C PRO A 61 -11.01 1.36 -14.92
N PRO A 62 -10.54 1.55 -16.16
CA PRO A 62 -9.19 2.03 -16.39
C PRO A 62 -8.99 3.40 -15.73
N PRO A 63 -7.78 3.67 -15.21
CA PRO A 63 -7.50 4.94 -14.57
C PRO A 63 -7.62 6.10 -15.59
N PRO A 64 -7.98 7.30 -15.14
CA PRO A 64 -8.04 8.48 -16.00
C PRO A 64 -6.65 8.86 -16.53
N GLU A 65 -6.63 9.63 -17.62
CA GLU A 65 -5.38 10.19 -18.17
C GLU A 65 -4.63 11.01 -17.09
N GLY A 66 -3.31 10.84 -17.03
CA GLY A 66 -2.47 11.52 -16.03
C GLY A 66 -2.49 10.89 -14.63
N PHE A 67 -3.18 9.78 -14.44
CA PHE A 67 -3.18 9.08 -13.15
C PHE A 67 -1.79 8.57 -12.78
N ILE A 68 -1.31 8.97 -11.60
CA ILE A 68 -0.07 8.46 -11.03
C ILE A 68 -0.41 7.33 -10.05
N SER A 69 0.00 6.11 -10.39
CA SER A 69 -0.30 4.95 -9.56
C SER A 69 0.27 5.09 -8.14
N PRO A 70 -0.55 4.87 -7.09
CA PRO A 70 -0.07 4.78 -5.71
C PRO A 70 1.06 3.78 -5.51
N MET A 71 1.07 2.71 -6.29
CA MET A 71 2.08 1.64 -6.20
C MET A 71 3.50 2.11 -6.55
N LEU A 72 3.65 3.24 -7.26
CA LEU A 72 4.97 3.83 -7.55
C LEU A 72 5.70 4.35 -6.30
N TRP A 73 5.03 4.44 -5.15
CA TRP A 73 5.69 4.65 -3.86
C TRP A 73 6.42 3.41 -3.34
N GLY A 74 6.16 2.24 -3.90
CA GLY A 74 6.89 0.99 -3.63
C GLY A 74 8.07 0.75 -4.58
N VAL A 75 8.50 1.74 -5.37
CA VAL A 75 9.61 1.68 -6.32
C VAL A 75 10.69 2.69 -5.91
N GLU A 76 11.91 2.22 -5.69
CA GLU A 76 13.02 3.05 -5.16
C GLU A 76 13.32 4.27 -6.03
N ASP A 77 13.39 4.12 -7.34
CA ASP A 77 13.69 5.24 -8.26
C ASP A 77 12.67 6.37 -8.14
N HIS A 78 11.37 6.03 -7.99
CA HIS A 78 10.32 7.03 -7.78
C HIS A 78 10.40 7.69 -6.39
N ILE A 79 10.84 6.96 -5.35
CA ILE A 79 11.11 7.55 -4.04
C ILE A 79 12.21 8.58 -4.15
N VAL A 80 13.33 8.19 -4.76
CA VAL A 80 14.50 9.06 -4.96
C VAL A 80 14.13 10.31 -5.76
N GLU A 81 13.38 10.16 -6.84
CA GLU A 81 12.90 11.28 -7.64
C GLU A 81 12.03 12.26 -6.84
N ARG A 82 11.06 11.74 -6.09
CA ARG A 82 10.10 12.56 -5.33
C ARG A 82 10.76 13.34 -4.22
N PHE A 83 11.57 12.68 -3.40
CA PHE A 83 12.30 13.33 -2.32
C PHE A 83 13.45 14.19 -2.84
N GLY A 84 14.10 13.82 -3.94
CA GLY A 84 15.10 14.65 -4.61
C GLY A 84 14.53 15.99 -5.07
N LYS A 85 13.32 15.99 -5.65
CA LYS A 85 12.59 17.25 -5.99
C LYS A 85 12.14 18.05 -4.76
N ALA A 86 12.12 17.43 -3.59
CA ALA A 86 11.90 18.11 -2.30
C ALA A 86 13.22 18.59 -1.64
N GLY A 87 14.37 18.46 -2.32
CA GLY A 87 15.67 18.93 -1.84
C GLY A 87 16.47 17.91 -1.03
N VAL A 88 16.07 16.65 -0.98
CA VAL A 88 16.77 15.60 -0.23
C VAL A 88 17.81 14.91 -1.11
N GLU A 89 19.03 14.77 -0.60
CA GLU A 89 20.09 14.03 -1.29
C GLU A 89 19.83 12.53 -1.31
N ARG A 90 20.22 11.84 -2.40
CA ARG A 90 20.07 10.37 -2.53
C ARG A 90 20.68 9.61 -1.34
N ALA A 91 21.82 10.05 -0.84
CA ALA A 91 22.52 9.42 0.28
C ALA A 91 21.73 9.42 1.60
N SER A 92 20.79 10.36 1.75
CA SER A 92 19.87 10.46 2.91
C SER A 92 18.66 9.54 2.82
N ILE A 93 18.48 8.82 1.70
CA ILE A 93 17.34 7.95 1.44
C ILE A 93 17.78 6.49 1.50
N SER A 94 17.16 5.72 2.38
CA SER A 94 17.35 4.27 2.46
C SER A 94 16.02 3.53 2.32
N THR A 95 16.09 2.38 1.66
CA THR A 95 14.93 1.51 1.44
C THR A 95 15.25 0.08 1.90
N THR A 96 14.29 -0.58 2.53
CA THR A 96 14.36 -2.00 2.91
C THR A 96 13.03 -2.68 2.63
N ARG A 97 13.10 -3.95 2.20
CA ARG A 97 11.90 -4.79 2.10
C ARG A 97 11.64 -5.39 3.49
N GLU A 98 10.42 -5.18 3.97
CA GLU A 98 9.98 -5.72 5.25
C GLU A 98 8.66 -6.48 5.08
N THR A 99 8.37 -7.38 6.00
CA THR A 99 7.14 -8.17 5.95
C THR A 99 6.31 -7.90 7.19
N PHE A 100 5.11 -7.42 6.98
CA PHE A 100 4.07 -7.38 8.00
C PHE A 100 3.24 -8.67 7.91
N ARG A 101 2.71 -9.13 9.03
CA ARG A 101 1.85 -10.31 9.08
C ARG A 101 0.46 -9.95 9.61
N PHE A 102 -0.54 -10.17 8.79
CA PHE A 102 -1.93 -10.17 9.24
C PHE A 102 -2.19 -11.47 9.99
N ALA A 103 -2.42 -11.40 11.30
CA ALA A 103 -2.64 -12.56 12.14
C ALA A 103 -3.93 -12.41 12.96
N ARG A 104 -4.87 -13.32 12.76
CA ARG A 104 -6.15 -13.40 13.47
C ARG A 104 -6.58 -14.86 13.64
N ALA A 105 -6.57 -15.34 14.88
CA ALA A 105 -6.98 -16.72 15.19
C ALA A 105 -8.51 -16.93 15.14
N ASP A 106 -9.27 -15.85 15.28
CA ASP A 106 -10.74 -15.84 15.37
C ASP A 106 -11.44 -15.53 14.04
N ARG A 107 -10.72 -15.52 12.91
CA ARG A 107 -11.25 -15.16 11.60
C ARG A 107 -10.81 -16.13 10.53
N THR A 108 -11.71 -16.39 9.58
CA THR A 108 -11.41 -17.14 8.36
C THR A 108 -10.82 -16.23 7.27
N PRO A 109 -10.19 -16.77 6.22
CA PRO A 109 -9.81 -15.99 5.04
C PRO A 109 -10.98 -15.21 4.41
N ALA A 110 -12.18 -15.77 4.41
CA ALA A 110 -13.39 -15.11 3.93
C ALA A 110 -13.76 -13.89 4.80
N ASP A 111 -13.72 -14.02 6.13
CA ASP A 111 -13.93 -12.89 7.06
C ASP A 111 -12.87 -11.81 6.86
N PHE A 112 -11.65 -12.20 6.56
CA PHE A 112 -10.54 -11.29 6.30
C PHE A 112 -10.78 -10.48 5.03
N ILE A 113 -11.23 -11.11 3.95
CA ILE A 113 -11.60 -10.41 2.70
C ILE A 113 -12.82 -9.51 2.92
N GLU A 114 -13.80 -9.91 3.72
CA GLU A 114 -14.93 -9.07 4.06
C GLU A 114 -14.50 -7.79 4.79
N ALA A 115 -13.44 -7.86 5.63
CA ALA A 115 -12.86 -6.66 6.25
C ALA A 115 -12.21 -5.73 5.20
N PHE A 116 -11.50 -6.27 4.21
CA PHE A 116 -10.96 -5.48 3.09
C PHE A 116 -12.08 -4.83 2.26
N ARG A 117 -13.14 -5.58 1.98
CA ARG A 117 -14.32 -5.07 1.28
C ARG A 117 -14.94 -3.88 1.99
N ARG A 118 -14.95 -3.87 3.33
CA ARG A 118 -15.61 -2.82 4.14
C ARG A 118 -14.72 -1.62 4.45
N PHE A 119 -13.41 -1.81 4.55
CA PHE A 119 -12.52 -0.82 5.17
C PHE A 119 -11.30 -0.47 4.34
N TYR A 120 -11.00 -1.18 3.26
CA TYR A 120 -9.84 -0.89 2.44
C TYR A 120 -10.25 -0.25 1.11
N GLY A 121 -9.97 1.04 0.96
CA GLY A 121 -10.44 1.87 -0.15
C GLY A 121 -10.30 1.24 -1.55
N PRO A 122 -9.13 0.73 -1.95
CA PRO A 122 -8.99 0.08 -3.26
C PRO A 122 -9.94 -1.09 -3.46
N THR A 123 -10.13 -1.93 -2.45
CA THR A 123 -11.05 -3.08 -2.53
C THR A 123 -12.51 -2.64 -2.51
N MET A 124 -12.86 -1.65 -1.68
CA MET A 124 -14.22 -1.05 -1.67
C MET A 124 -14.61 -0.56 -3.07
N ASN A 125 -13.73 0.22 -3.70
CA ASN A 125 -13.96 0.76 -5.04
C ASN A 125 -14.08 -0.35 -6.11
N ALA A 126 -13.27 -1.41 -6.00
CA ALA A 126 -13.35 -2.55 -6.91
C ALA A 126 -14.68 -3.31 -6.75
N PHE A 127 -15.16 -3.51 -5.52
CA PHE A 127 -16.47 -4.14 -5.29
C PHE A 127 -17.62 -3.28 -5.81
N GLU A 128 -17.59 -1.97 -5.62
CA GLU A 128 -18.58 -1.05 -6.17
C GLU A 128 -18.62 -1.10 -7.71
N ALA A 129 -17.45 -1.14 -8.35
CA ALA A 129 -17.35 -1.26 -9.80
C ALA A 129 -17.83 -2.64 -10.30
N ALA A 130 -17.46 -3.71 -9.61
CA ALA A 130 -17.88 -5.08 -9.93
C ALA A 130 -19.39 -5.27 -9.79
N GLU A 131 -20.02 -4.66 -8.78
CA GLU A 131 -21.47 -4.69 -8.57
C GLU A 131 -22.22 -4.09 -9.75
N LYS A 132 -21.79 -2.92 -10.25
CA LYS A 132 -22.38 -2.25 -11.42
C LYS A 132 -22.32 -3.11 -12.69
N ASN A 133 -21.40 -4.07 -12.75
CA ASN A 133 -21.20 -4.98 -13.88
C ASN A 133 -21.70 -6.42 -13.59
N GLY A 134 -22.37 -6.66 -12.46
CA GLY A 134 -22.86 -7.99 -12.07
C GLY A 134 -21.76 -9.01 -11.77
N ARG A 135 -20.54 -8.56 -11.44
CA ARG A 135 -19.36 -9.42 -11.23
C ARG A 135 -18.84 -9.41 -9.78
N GLN A 136 -19.64 -8.93 -8.85
CA GLN A 136 -19.25 -8.82 -7.44
C GLN A 136 -18.89 -10.19 -6.84
N ASP A 137 -19.65 -11.24 -7.17
CA ASP A 137 -19.40 -12.59 -6.66
C ASP A 137 -18.12 -13.20 -7.26
N ASP A 138 -17.78 -12.84 -8.50
CA ASP A 138 -16.51 -13.25 -9.12
C ASP A 138 -15.32 -12.64 -8.37
N LEU A 139 -15.35 -11.33 -8.16
CA LEU A 139 -14.31 -10.63 -7.39
C LEU A 139 -14.15 -11.22 -5.98
N TYR A 140 -15.28 -11.47 -5.29
CA TYR A 140 -15.24 -12.02 -3.94
C TYR A 140 -14.57 -13.40 -3.93
N ARG A 141 -14.96 -14.30 -4.83
CA ARG A 141 -14.37 -15.65 -4.94
C ARG A 141 -12.88 -15.60 -5.26
N GLU A 142 -12.44 -14.73 -6.19
CA GLU A 142 -11.04 -14.58 -6.53
C GLU A 142 -10.22 -14.07 -5.33
N LEU A 143 -10.72 -13.09 -4.58
CA LEU A 143 -10.02 -12.56 -3.42
C LEU A 143 -9.98 -13.54 -2.25
N VAL A 144 -11.04 -14.31 -2.01
CA VAL A 144 -11.04 -15.36 -0.97
C VAL A 144 -10.06 -16.47 -1.34
N ALA A 145 -10.06 -16.94 -2.59
CA ALA A 145 -9.10 -17.94 -3.04
C ALA A 145 -7.64 -17.45 -2.90
N LEU A 146 -7.38 -16.18 -3.24
CA LEU A 146 -6.07 -15.56 -3.04
C LEU A 146 -5.69 -15.52 -1.55
N ALA A 147 -6.62 -15.19 -0.66
CA ALA A 147 -6.37 -15.17 0.78
C ALA A 147 -6.10 -16.59 1.33
N GLU A 148 -6.79 -17.60 0.84
CA GLU A 148 -6.57 -19.01 1.19
C GLU A 148 -5.19 -19.47 0.72
N GLU A 149 -4.78 -19.15 -0.52
CA GLU A 149 -3.48 -19.49 -1.09
C GLU A 149 -2.31 -18.91 -0.26
N HIS A 150 -2.47 -17.67 0.21
CA HIS A 150 -1.44 -16.99 1.00
C HIS A 150 -1.51 -17.25 2.51
N ASN A 151 -2.53 -17.98 2.97
CA ASN A 151 -2.73 -18.21 4.40
C ASN A 151 -1.82 -19.30 4.93
N GLU A 152 -0.97 -18.97 5.87
CA GLU A 152 -0.03 -19.89 6.54
C GLU A 152 -0.58 -20.42 7.89
N ALA A 153 -1.80 -20.02 8.30
CA ALA A 153 -2.41 -20.51 9.53
C ALA A 153 -2.75 -22.00 9.42
N LYS A 154 -2.44 -22.76 10.48
CA LYS A 154 -2.71 -24.20 10.53
C LYS A 154 -3.99 -24.56 11.30
N ASP A 155 -4.54 -23.60 12.01
CA ASP A 155 -5.61 -23.82 13.01
C ASP A 155 -6.93 -23.14 12.60
N GLY A 156 -7.17 -22.95 11.30
CA GLY A 156 -8.40 -22.34 10.78
C GLY A 156 -8.48 -20.80 10.86
N GLY A 157 -7.46 -20.15 11.41
CA GLY A 157 -7.34 -18.69 11.49
C GLY A 157 -6.73 -18.06 10.24
N VAL A 158 -6.32 -16.81 10.35
CA VAL A 158 -5.59 -16.06 9.31
C VAL A 158 -4.17 -15.79 9.78
N SER A 159 -3.19 -16.10 8.92
CA SER A 159 -1.78 -15.74 9.07
C SER A 159 -1.20 -15.48 7.69
N ILE A 160 -1.35 -14.25 7.19
CA ILE A 160 -0.98 -13.87 5.80
C ILE A 160 0.16 -12.87 5.83
N PRO A 161 1.34 -13.20 5.25
CA PRO A 161 2.44 -12.26 5.11
C PRO A 161 2.15 -11.23 4.01
N ALA A 162 2.57 -9.99 4.25
CA ALA A 162 2.47 -8.90 3.28
C ALA A 162 3.77 -8.11 3.27
N THR A 163 4.49 -8.19 2.16
CA THR A 163 5.77 -7.51 1.98
C THR A 163 5.55 -6.09 1.52
N PHE A 164 6.33 -5.17 2.06
CA PHE A 164 6.27 -3.75 1.73
C PHE A 164 7.68 -3.13 1.65
N LEU A 165 7.78 -2.00 0.99
CA LEU A 165 8.98 -1.18 0.97
C LEU A 165 8.91 -0.19 2.13
N LYS A 166 9.80 -0.35 3.11
CA LYS A 166 10.07 0.65 4.12
C LYS A 166 11.07 1.65 3.57
N VAL A 167 10.71 2.92 3.65
CA VAL A 167 11.53 4.06 3.24
C VAL A 167 11.90 4.85 4.47
N THR A 168 13.18 5.20 4.62
CA THR A 168 13.65 6.13 5.64
C THR A 168 14.42 7.26 4.96
N VAL A 169 14.01 8.50 5.26
CA VAL A 169 14.67 9.72 4.78
C VAL A 169 15.18 10.48 6.00
N CYS A 170 16.49 10.72 6.07
CA CYS A 170 17.13 11.54 7.10
C CYS A 170 17.29 12.98 6.59
N LEU A 171 16.90 13.99 7.38
CA LEU A 171 16.92 15.40 7.01
C LEU A 171 17.96 16.20 7.77
#